data_d9e2e8434fb4db7f6c710ed3785d2af5
#
_entry.id   d9e2e8434fb4db7f6c710ed3785d2af5
#
_cell.length_a   1.000
_cell.length_b   1.000
_cell.length_c   1.000
_cell.angle_alpha   90.00
_cell.angle_beta   90.00
_cell.angle_gamma   90.00
#
_symmetry.space_group_name_H-M   'P 1'
#
loop_
_entity.id
_entity.type
_entity.pdbx_description
1 polymer ?
#
loop_
_entity_poly.entity_id
_entity_poly.type
_entity_poly.pdbx_seq_one_letter_code
_entity_poly.pdbx_strand_id
1 'polypeptide(L)'
;YPPPRAFETQKPSAPPEPLNKLGLLFPPQSHDEIMFLFSKLHTKIGFPYITKIQAGYPDVEALDNDRTIKKIEIETYASQFNHDPKGCNVIVCWENDLENVPEGWPEIIQLKDYM
;
A
#
# COMPACT_ATOMS: atom_id res chain seq x y z
N TYR A 1 4.30 -7.02 -30.13
CA TYR A 1 4.04 -6.38 -28.85
C TYR A 1 2.65 -5.75 -28.83
N PRO A 2 1.80 -6.26 -28.01
CA PRO A 2 0.49 -5.68 -27.90
C PRO A 2 0.61 -4.32 -27.22
N PRO A 3 0.22 -3.28 -27.89
CA PRO A 3 0.33 -1.98 -27.28
C PRO A 3 -0.57 -1.89 -26.05
N PRO A 4 -0.16 -1.18 -25.05
CA PRO A 4 -0.98 -0.95 -23.87
C PRO A 4 -2.04 0.11 -24.17
N ARG A 5 -3.03 -0.31 -24.87
CA ARG A 5 -4.03 0.63 -25.41
C ARG A 5 -4.67 1.47 -24.33
N ALA A 6 -4.86 0.89 -23.15
CA ALA A 6 -5.47 1.64 -22.07
C ALA A 6 -4.67 2.89 -21.71
N PHE A 7 -3.35 2.81 -21.77
CA PHE A 7 -2.51 3.97 -21.49
C PHE A 7 -2.58 5.02 -22.57
N GLU A 8 -2.75 4.57 -23.81
CA GLU A 8 -2.75 5.50 -24.93
C GLU A 8 -4.06 6.21 -25.09
N THR A 9 -5.17 5.55 -24.73
CA THR A 9 -6.49 6.12 -24.90
C THR A 9 -6.92 7.00 -23.74
N GLN A 10 -6.28 6.84 -22.59
CA GLN A 10 -6.60 7.64 -21.42
C GLN A 10 -5.65 8.82 -21.36
N LYS A 11 -6.12 9.97 -21.79
CA LYS A 11 -5.32 11.17 -21.74
C LYS A 11 -5.32 11.70 -20.32
N PRO A 12 -4.19 11.72 -19.69
CA PRO A 12 -4.11 12.16 -18.32
C PRO A 12 -4.24 13.65 -18.20
N SER A 13 -4.98 14.09 -17.21
CA SER A 13 -4.79 15.41 -16.70
C SER A 13 -3.56 15.40 -15.79
N ALA A 14 -3.00 16.56 -15.50
CA ALA A 14 -1.83 16.63 -14.65
C ALA A 14 -2.15 16.01 -13.28
N PRO A 15 -1.31 15.09 -12.79
CA PRO A 15 -1.54 14.49 -11.49
C PRO A 15 -1.22 15.46 -10.37
N PRO A 16 -1.66 15.16 -9.15
CA PRO A 16 -1.26 15.93 -7.98
C PRO A 16 0.25 15.96 -7.82
N GLU A 17 0.77 17.08 -7.35
CA GLU A 17 2.20 17.26 -7.16
C GLU A 17 2.86 16.15 -6.32
N PRO A 18 2.27 15.71 -5.19
CA PRO A 18 2.90 14.65 -4.40
C PRO A 18 3.13 13.36 -5.17
N LEU A 19 2.18 12.96 -6.02
CA LEU A 19 2.33 11.76 -6.81
C LEU A 19 3.44 11.89 -7.84
N ASN A 20 3.56 13.05 -8.48
CA ASN A 20 4.67 13.31 -9.39
C ASN A 20 6.01 13.13 -8.68
N LYS A 21 6.12 13.64 -7.47
CA LYS A 21 7.37 13.56 -6.72
C LYS A 21 7.74 12.13 -6.35
N LEU A 22 6.75 11.27 -6.19
CA LEU A 22 6.99 9.86 -5.84
C LEU A 22 7.16 8.97 -7.07
N GLY A 23 6.91 9.50 -8.26
CA GLY A 23 7.11 8.74 -9.48
C GLY A 23 5.90 7.97 -9.98
N LEU A 24 4.78 8.05 -9.29
CA LEU A 24 3.53 7.45 -9.77
C LEU A 24 2.65 8.58 -10.30
N LEU A 25 2.28 8.49 -11.58
CA LEU A 25 1.60 9.59 -12.26
C LEU A 25 0.16 9.77 -11.81
N PHE A 26 -0.53 8.69 -11.51
CA PHE A 26 -1.94 8.71 -11.10
C PHE A 26 -2.11 8.06 -9.74
N PRO A 27 -3.24 8.30 -9.06
CA PRO A 27 -3.55 7.57 -7.84
C PRO A 27 -3.49 6.07 -8.10
N PRO A 28 -2.97 5.28 -7.17
CA PRO A 28 -2.81 3.85 -7.37
C PRO A 28 -4.15 3.14 -7.48
N GLN A 29 -4.23 2.16 -8.37
CA GLN A 29 -5.44 1.39 -8.62
C GLN A 29 -5.20 -0.11 -8.52
N SER A 30 -3.98 -0.53 -8.21
CA SER A 30 -3.62 -1.93 -8.15
C SER A 30 -2.71 -2.21 -6.98
N HIS A 31 -2.66 -3.49 -6.61
CA HIS A 31 -1.77 -3.97 -5.56
C HIS A 31 -0.31 -3.56 -5.84
N ASP A 32 0.14 -3.74 -7.09
CA ASP A 32 1.53 -3.44 -7.42
C ASP A 32 1.84 -1.95 -7.33
N GLU A 33 0.88 -1.11 -7.67
CA GLU A 33 1.06 0.34 -7.54
C GLU A 33 1.10 0.77 -6.07
N ILE A 34 0.31 0.11 -5.22
CA ILE A 34 0.40 0.36 -3.79
C ILE A 34 1.76 -0.09 -3.26
N MET A 35 2.25 -1.26 -3.71
CA MET A 35 3.57 -1.74 -3.30
C MET A 35 4.66 -0.75 -3.72
N PHE A 36 4.55 -0.18 -4.91
CA PHE A 36 5.49 0.84 -5.37
C PHE A 36 5.51 2.03 -4.41
N LEU A 37 4.34 2.55 -4.05
CA LEU A 37 4.25 3.67 -3.11
C LEU A 37 4.74 3.28 -1.73
N PHE A 38 4.40 2.10 -1.27
CA PHE A 38 4.89 1.59 0.00
C PHE A 38 6.42 1.57 0.01
N SER A 39 7.04 1.15 -1.07
CA SER A 39 8.50 1.12 -1.16
C SER A 39 9.13 2.51 -1.06
N LYS A 40 8.39 3.54 -1.42
CA LYS A 40 8.85 4.93 -1.30
C LYS A 40 8.60 5.50 0.08
N LEU A 41 7.55 5.04 0.74
CA LEU A 41 7.05 5.66 1.96
C LEU A 41 7.31 4.86 3.23
N HIS A 42 7.88 3.65 3.12
CA HIS A 42 7.95 2.74 4.26
C HIS A 42 8.67 3.35 5.47
N THR A 43 9.71 4.12 5.24
CA THR A 43 10.43 4.79 6.33
C THR A 43 9.53 5.84 6.99
N LYS A 44 8.82 6.60 6.17
CA LYS A 44 7.95 7.68 6.66
C LYS A 44 6.78 7.14 7.49
N ILE A 45 6.29 5.96 7.16
CA ILE A 45 5.17 5.36 7.88
C ILE A 45 5.61 4.43 9.03
N GLY A 46 6.90 4.41 9.34
CA GLY A 46 7.38 3.75 10.54
C GLY A 46 8.07 2.41 10.35
N PHE A 47 8.47 2.06 9.12
CA PHE A 47 9.14 0.80 8.82
C PHE A 47 10.48 1.06 8.15
N PRO A 48 11.53 1.36 8.92
CA PRO A 48 12.82 1.72 8.34
C PRO A 48 13.47 0.58 7.53
N TYR A 49 13.20 -0.68 7.87
CA TYR A 49 13.85 -1.81 7.21
C TYR A 49 12.83 -2.85 6.78
N ILE A 50 12.85 -3.18 5.48
CA ILE A 50 12.06 -4.28 4.93
C ILE A 50 12.91 -5.54 5.02
N THR A 51 12.39 -6.59 5.64
CA THR A 51 13.11 -7.86 5.79
C THR A 51 12.71 -8.88 4.75
N LYS A 52 11.49 -8.76 4.19
CA LYS A 52 11.01 -9.74 3.23
C LYS A 52 9.83 -9.18 2.44
N ILE A 53 9.81 -9.47 1.15
CA ILE A 53 8.66 -9.24 0.28
C ILE A 53 8.36 -10.57 -0.39
N GLN A 54 7.10 -10.97 -0.39
CA GLN A 54 6.71 -12.26 -0.96
C GLN A 54 5.35 -12.17 -1.65
N ALA A 55 5.06 -13.18 -2.46
CA ALA A 55 3.80 -13.22 -3.20
C ALA A 55 2.62 -13.63 -2.33
N GLY A 56 2.87 -14.39 -1.27
CA GLY A 56 1.79 -14.88 -0.41
C GLY A 56 1.41 -13.90 0.69
N TYR A 57 0.54 -14.34 1.56
CA TYR A 57 0.10 -13.57 2.71
C TYR A 57 0.99 -13.89 3.92
N PRO A 58 1.49 -12.90 4.65
CA PRO A 58 1.41 -11.47 4.33
C PRO A 58 2.40 -11.07 3.23
N ASP A 59 2.12 -9.95 2.59
CA ASP A 59 2.94 -9.48 1.47
C ASP A 59 4.34 -9.06 1.87
N VAL A 60 4.48 -8.46 3.04
CA VAL A 60 5.72 -7.82 3.48
C VAL A 60 5.97 -8.15 4.95
N GLU A 61 7.24 -8.31 5.27
CA GLU A 61 7.71 -8.33 6.65
C GLU A 61 8.72 -7.21 6.81
N ALA A 62 8.64 -6.47 7.89
CA ALA A 62 9.48 -5.30 8.10
C ALA A 62 9.76 -5.11 9.58
N LEU A 63 10.80 -4.33 9.88
CA LEU A 63 11.06 -3.90 11.25
C LEU A 63 10.49 -2.49 11.44
N ASP A 64 9.83 -2.28 12.56
CA ASP A 64 9.42 -0.95 12.94
C ASP A 64 10.59 -0.19 13.61
N ASN A 65 10.32 1.02 14.11
CA ASN A 65 11.37 1.83 14.73
C ASN A 65 11.92 1.23 16.02
N ASP A 66 11.18 0.33 16.66
CA ASP A 66 11.60 -0.39 17.85
C ASP A 66 12.28 -1.71 17.52
N ARG A 67 12.50 -1.98 16.23
CA ARG A 67 13.07 -3.23 15.73
C ARG A 67 12.19 -4.45 16.00
N THR A 68 10.90 -4.24 16.12
CA THR A 68 9.92 -5.30 16.21
C THR A 68 9.50 -5.70 14.81
N ILE A 69 9.43 -7.01 14.56
CA ILE A 69 8.98 -7.52 13.28
C ILE A 69 7.48 -7.28 13.14
N LYS A 70 7.11 -6.67 12.01
CA LYS A 70 5.71 -6.43 11.64
C LYS A 70 5.41 -7.11 10.33
N LYS A 71 4.29 -7.81 10.29
CA LYS A 71 3.77 -8.43 9.07
C LYS A 71 2.74 -7.50 8.49
N ILE A 72 2.90 -7.19 7.21
CA ILE A 72 2.16 -6.12 6.54
C ILE A 72 1.47 -6.70 5.31
N GLU A 73 0.18 -6.42 5.21
CA GLU A 73 -0.59 -6.74 4.00
C GLU A 73 -0.85 -5.46 3.22
N ILE A 74 -0.75 -5.56 1.89
CA ILE A 74 -0.89 -4.45 0.96
C ILE A 74 -2.25 -4.57 0.27
N GLU A 75 -3.06 -3.51 0.33
CA GLU A 75 -4.36 -3.47 -0.34
C GLU A 75 -4.57 -2.12 -1.00
N THR A 76 -5.36 -2.06 -2.04
CA THR A 76 -5.75 -0.76 -2.59
C THR A 76 -6.74 -0.09 -1.65
N TYR A 77 -7.75 -0.82 -1.22
CA TYR A 77 -8.74 -0.36 -0.25
C TYR A 77 -8.78 -1.33 0.93
N ALA A 78 -8.96 -0.79 2.13
CA ALA A 78 -8.97 -1.62 3.32
C ALA A 78 -10.06 -2.69 3.28
N SER A 79 -11.20 -2.40 2.64
CA SER A 79 -12.30 -3.36 2.53
C SER A 79 -11.94 -4.59 1.70
N GLN A 80 -10.87 -4.56 0.93
CA GLN A 80 -10.42 -5.70 0.13
C GLN A 80 -9.67 -6.75 0.95
N PHE A 81 -9.32 -6.43 2.19
CA PHE A 81 -8.64 -7.38 3.06
C PHE A 81 -9.59 -8.54 3.38
N ASN A 82 -9.19 -9.75 3.02
CA ASN A 82 -10.02 -10.95 3.19
C ASN A 82 -9.25 -12.13 3.76
N HIS A 83 -8.17 -11.86 4.48
CA HIS A 83 -7.37 -12.89 5.13
C HIS A 83 -7.69 -12.96 6.62
N ASP A 84 -7.14 -13.97 7.30
CA ASP A 84 -7.24 -14.07 8.74
C ASP A 84 -6.53 -12.86 9.39
N PRO A 85 -7.26 -12.03 10.13
CA PRO A 85 -6.65 -10.83 10.73
C PRO A 85 -5.51 -11.13 11.69
N LYS A 86 -5.41 -12.35 12.19
CA LYS A 86 -4.30 -12.73 13.08
C LYS A 86 -3.00 -12.96 12.33
N GLY A 87 -3.05 -13.04 11.00
CA GLY A 87 -1.90 -13.32 10.17
C GLY A 87 -1.04 -12.12 9.83
N CYS A 88 -1.49 -10.90 10.16
CA CYS A 88 -0.66 -9.72 9.95
C CYS A 88 -0.91 -8.68 11.05
N ASN A 89 0.01 -7.73 11.13
CA ASN A 89 -0.04 -6.68 12.15
C ASN A 89 -0.58 -5.37 11.60
N VAL A 90 -0.39 -5.13 10.29
CA VAL A 90 -0.71 -3.85 9.67
C VAL A 90 -1.23 -4.10 8.26
N ILE A 91 -2.28 -3.38 7.91
CA ILE A 91 -2.76 -3.28 6.54
C ILE A 91 -2.32 -1.90 6.03
N VAL A 92 -1.55 -1.88 4.94
CA VAL A 92 -1.18 -0.63 4.27
C VAL A 92 -2.03 -0.54 3.02
N CYS A 93 -2.82 0.51 2.90
CA CYS A 93 -3.71 0.71 1.77
C CYS A 93 -3.61 2.14 1.24
N TRP A 94 -4.15 2.36 0.05
CA TRP A 94 -4.29 3.73 -0.45
C TRP A 94 -5.34 4.47 0.36
N GLU A 95 -6.50 3.86 0.50
CA GLU A 95 -7.62 4.47 1.21
C GLU A 95 -8.31 3.46 2.11
N ASN A 96 -8.56 3.87 3.34
CA ASN A 96 -9.41 3.12 4.25
C ASN A 96 -10.86 3.50 3.98
N ASP A 97 -11.55 2.67 3.22
CA ASP A 97 -12.92 2.87 2.80
C ASP A 97 -13.93 2.23 3.76
N LEU A 98 -13.47 1.75 4.92
CA LEU A 98 -14.35 1.15 5.91
C LEU A 98 -14.97 2.24 6.77
N GLU A 99 -16.28 2.17 6.95
CA GLU A 99 -16.98 3.04 7.90
C GLU A 99 -16.59 2.68 9.32
N ASN A 100 -16.50 1.39 9.62
CA ASN A 100 -16.06 0.88 10.91
C ASN A 100 -15.09 -0.25 10.70
N VAL A 101 -13.94 -0.20 11.36
CA VAL A 101 -12.96 -1.28 11.31
C VAL A 101 -13.41 -2.40 12.21
N PRO A 102 -13.53 -3.64 11.72
CA PRO A 102 -13.93 -4.76 12.54
C PRO A 102 -12.99 -4.96 13.75
N GLU A 103 -13.57 -5.37 14.84
CA GLU A 103 -12.79 -5.67 16.04
C GLU A 103 -11.79 -6.79 15.74
N GLY A 104 -10.59 -6.67 16.29
CA GLY A 104 -9.55 -7.67 16.11
C GLY A 104 -8.77 -7.55 14.82
N TRP A 105 -9.07 -6.57 13.99
CA TRP A 105 -8.33 -6.34 12.76
C TRP A 105 -6.96 -5.70 13.03
N PRO A 106 -6.01 -5.87 12.10
CA PRO A 106 -4.73 -5.18 12.16
C PRO A 106 -4.92 -3.66 12.12
N GLU A 107 -3.88 -2.95 12.53
CA GLU A 107 -3.80 -1.51 12.33
C GLU A 107 -3.88 -1.19 10.83
N ILE A 108 -4.55 -0.10 10.48
CA ILE A 108 -4.67 0.33 9.08
C ILE A 108 -3.91 1.62 8.89
N ILE A 109 -2.99 1.63 7.92
CA ILE A 109 -2.25 2.82 7.52
C ILE A 109 -2.71 3.22 6.12
N GLN A 110 -3.20 4.43 6.00
CA GLN A 110 -3.70 4.97 4.74
C GLN A 110 -2.63 5.83 4.09
N LEU A 111 -2.08 5.35 2.96
CA LEU A 111 -0.94 6.00 2.32
C LEU A 111 -1.24 7.41 1.83
N LYS A 112 -2.45 7.68 1.39
CA LYS A 112 -2.77 9.01 0.88
C LYS A 112 -2.60 10.10 1.93
N ASP A 113 -2.57 9.75 3.22
CA ASP A 113 -2.33 10.71 4.28
C ASP A 113 -0.87 11.15 4.38
N TYR A 114 0.02 10.43 3.69
CA TYR A 114 1.47 10.67 3.75
C TYR A 114 2.02 11.27 2.46
N MET A 115 1.13 11.64 1.56
CA MET A 115 1.52 12.18 0.25
C MET A 115 1.81 13.67 0.31
#